data_484391d6ecb1b55ff19e435cdab8f0e7
#
_entry.id   484391d6ecb1b55ff19e435cdab8f0e7
#
_cell.length_a   1.000
_cell.length_b   1.000
_cell.length_c   1.000
_cell.angle_alpha   90.00
_cell.angle_beta   90.00
_cell.angle_gamma   90.00
#
_symmetry.space_group_name_H-M   'P 1'
#
loop_
_entity.id
_entity.type
_entity.pdbx_description
1 polymer ?
#
loop_
_entity_poly.entity_id
_entity_poly.type
_entity_poly.pdbx_seq_one_letter_code
_entity_poly.pdbx_strand_id
1 'polypeptide(L)'
;MKRFNLWMLTAILTCGLTITSCSNNDTPSSQKDDVEAQLSKMTLREKVGQMFFVRMETLDTTIHWSAYSDLQENPILEVNKTMRDVNANYPIGGLILYAWNIDDEAQLAKLIPQIRALNGNPLLCIDEEGGRVSRLANNPKFNVKKYESMSAIGATGDPNNAYECGNTIGTYLKHYGFDIDFAPVADVNTNPDNIIIGPRAFSDDPQVAAPMVTNYLQGL
;
A
#
# COMPACT_ATOMS: atom_id res chain seq x y z
N MET A 1 -24.81 48.99 64.39
CA MET A 1 -23.87 50.15 64.21
C MET A 1 -22.78 49.74 63.23
N LYS A 2 -22.52 50.66 62.32
CA LYS A 2 -21.46 50.74 61.30
C LYS A 2 -21.68 50.00 60.01
N ARG A 3 -22.04 50.78 59.08
CA ARG A 3 -21.92 50.91 57.67
C ARG A 3 -20.50 50.60 57.16
N PHE A 4 -20.38 49.95 56.01
CA PHE A 4 -19.40 50.41 55.02
C PHE A 4 -19.72 49.81 53.60
N ASN A 5 -20.05 50.64 52.80
CA ASN A 5 -19.85 51.05 51.43
C ASN A 5 -19.39 49.96 50.41
N LEU A 6 -20.28 49.83 49.50
CA LEU A 6 -20.26 49.48 48.09
C LEU A 6 -19.21 50.30 47.34
N TRP A 7 -18.29 49.66 46.68
CA TRP A 7 -17.62 50.19 45.47
C TRP A 7 -17.61 49.15 44.40
N MET A 8 -18.49 49.39 43.40
CA MET A 8 -18.43 48.71 42.09
C MET A 8 -17.15 49.05 41.41
N LEU A 9 -16.43 48.08 40.96
CA LEU A 9 -15.45 48.23 39.88
C LEU A 9 -15.76 47.18 38.83
N THR A 10 -16.46 47.62 37.81
CA THR A 10 -16.75 46.93 36.54
C THR A 10 -15.41 46.84 35.80
N ALA A 11 -14.74 45.69 35.88
CA ALA A 11 -13.68 45.35 34.97
C ALA A 11 -14.32 44.57 33.80
N ILE A 12 -14.54 45.28 32.69
CA ILE A 12 -14.86 44.69 31.39
C ILE A 12 -13.58 44.02 30.90
N LEU A 13 -13.48 42.69 31.14
CA LEU A 13 -12.44 41.89 30.56
C LEU A 13 -12.90 41.49 29.14
N THR A 14 -12.56 42.31 28.16
CA THR A 14 -12.63 41.94 26.76
C THR A 14 -11.64 40.85 26.50
N CYS A 15 -12.10 39.61 26.67
CA CYS A 15 -11.35 38.44 26.21
C CYS A 15 -11.41 38.41 24.69
N GLY A 16 -10.41 39.01 24.05
CA GLY A 16 -10.18 38.87 22.64
C GLY A 16 -9.84 37.41 22.35
N LEU A 17 -10.83 36.64 21.87
CA LEU A 17 -10.55 35.36 21.24
C LEU A 17 -9.77 35.65 19.96
N THR A 18 -8.46 35.66 20.05
CA THR A 18 -7.63 35.39 18.89
C THR A 18 -7.82 33.92 18.53
N ILE A 19 -8.71 33.66 17.58
CA ILE A 19 -8.75 32.41 16.85
C ILE A 19 -7.44 32.37 16.07
N THR A 20 -6.39 31.80 16.66
CA THR A 20 -5.23 31.37 15.92
C THR A 20 -5.72 30.19 15.08
N SER A 21 -6.21 30.48 13.89
CA SER A 21 -6.36 29.48 12.84
C SER A 21 -4.96 28.94 12.60
N CYS A 22 -4.66 27.75 13.14
CA CYS A 22 -3.59 26.92 12.59
C CYS A 22 -4.05 26.53 11.19
N SER A 23 -3.79 27.41 10.22
CA SER A 23 -3.73 27.00 8.85
C SER A 23 -2.51 26.08 8.77
N ASN A 24 -2.75 24.76 8.79
CA ASN A 24 -1.85 23.81 8.18
C ASN A 24 -1.83 24.16 6.69
N ASN A 25 -1.05 25.18 6.36
CA ASN A 25 -0.59 25.42 5.01
C ASN A 25 0.58 24.47 4.73
N ASP A 26 0.35 23.17 4.80
CA ASP A 26 1.03 22.22 3.96
C ASP A 26 0.46 22.43 2.56
N THR A 27 0.94 23.51 1.96
CA THR A 27 0.53 23.92 0.62
C THR A 27 1.00 22.84 -0.36
N PRO A 28 0.15 22.44 -1.32
CA PRO A 28 0.55 21.59 -2.45
C PRO A 28 1.82 22.06 -3.18
N SER A 29 2.22 23.31 -2.99
CA SER A 29 3.44 23.90 -3.53
C SER A 29 4.73 23.29 -2.94
N SER A 30 4.82 23.04 -1.63
CA SER A 30 6.09 22.52 -1.04
C SER A 30 6.39 21.10 -1.50
N GLN A 31 5.39 20.22 -1.56
CA GLN A 31 5.57 18.87 -2.09
C GLN A 31 5.93 18.88 -3.58
N LYS A 32 5.33 19.77 -4.37
CA LYS A 32 5.65 19.89 -5.79
C LYS A 32 7.09 20.37 -5.98
N ASP A 33 7.54 21.34 -5.19
CA ASP A 33 8.90 21.87 -5.25
C ASP A 33 9.93 20.81 -4.86
N ASP A 34 9.62 19.92 -3.91
CA ASP A 34 10.46 18.79 -3.52
C ASP A 34 10.56 17.74 -4.63
N VAL A 35 9.46 17.41 -5.29
CA VAL A 35 9.45 16.47 -6.42
C VAL A 35 10.24 17.02 -7.60
N GLU A 36 10.05 18.28 -7.98
CA GLU A 36 10.81 18.94 -9.04
C GLU A 36 12.31 18.99 -8.72
N ALA A 37 12.67 19.27 -7.46
CA ALA A 37 14.04 19.26 -7.00
C ALA A 37 14.70 17.87 -7.10
N GLN A 38 13.94 16.80 -6.80
CA GLN A 38 14.41 15.43 -6.97
C GLN A 38 14.57 15.10 -8.46
N LEU A 39 13.56 15.36 -9.27
CA LEU A 39 13.59 15.12 -10.73
C LEU A 39 14.73 15.85 -11.43
N SER A 40 15.07 17.07 -10.99
CA SER A 40 16.17 17.84 -11.58
C SER A 40 17.55 17.18 -11.40
N LYS A 41 17.72 16.36 -10.35
CA LYS A 41 18.97 15.64 -10.05
C LYS A 41 19.08 14.29 -10.76
N MET A 42 17.96 13.77 -11.25
CA MET A 42 17.92 12.45 -11.88
C MET A 42 18.34 12.53 -13.35
N THR A 43 19.12 11.54 -13.77
CA THR A 43 19.40 11.29 -15.18
C THR A 43 18.14 10.82 -15.91
N LEU A 44 18.12 10.90 -17.24
CA LEU A 44 17.00 10.38 -18.04
C LEU A 44 16.76 8.88 -17.78
N ARG A 45 17.83 8.09 -17.61
CA ARG A 45 17.75 6.66 -17.31
C ARG A 45 17.04 6.39 -15.96
N GLU A 46 17.41 7.14 -14.95
CA GLU A 46 16.74 7.04 -13.62
C GLU A 46 15.27 7.44 -13.69
N LYS A 47 14.95 8.54 -14.39
CA LYS A 47 13.57 8.96 -14.59
C LYS A 47 12.73 7.90 -15.30
N VAL A 48 13.24 7.31 -16.36
CA VAL A 48 12.58 6.21 -17.08
C VAL A 48 12.45 4.99 -16.17
N GLY A 49 13.50 4.65 -15.43
CA GLY A 49 13.48 3.52 -14.49
C GLY A 49 12.38 3.64 -13.43
N GLN A 50 12.13 4.85 -12.90
CA GLN A 50 11.06 5.09 -11.92
C GLN A 50 9.64 4.75 -12.44
N MET A 51 9.46 4.65 -13.75
CA MET A 51 8.17 4.26 -14.35
C MET A 51 7.96 2.74 -14.39
N PHE A 52 8.97 1.94 -14.04
CA PHE A 52 8.90 0.48 -14.13
C PHE A 52 8.78 -0.16 -12.75
N PHE A 53 7.73 -0.98 -12.62
CA PHE A 53 7.55 -1.93 -11.53
C PHE A 53 7.74 -3.32 -12.11
N VAL A 54 8.71 -4.06 -11.58
CA VAL A 54 9.13 -5.35 -12.13
C VAL A 54 9.09 -6.46 -11.09
N ARG A 55 9.06 -7.71 -11.54
CA ARG A 55 9.23 -8.88 -10.67
C ARG A 55 10.70 -9.08 -10.35
N MET A 56 11.00 -9.78 -9.25
CA MET A 56 12.38 -10.10 -8.87
C MET A 56 13.13 -10.81 -9.99
N GLU A 57 12.48 -11.75 -10.66
CA GLU A 57 13.05 -12.56 -11.74
C GLU A 57 13.51 -11.71 -12.93
N THR A 58 12.89 -10.56 -13.16
CA THR A 58 13.29 -9.64 -14.24
C THR A 58 14.71 -9.08 -14.03
N LEU A 59 15.15 -9.00 -12.78
CA LEU A 59 16.50 -8.52 -12.45
C LEU A 59 17.55 -9.64 -12.52
N ASP A 60 17.17 -10.91 -12.59
CA ASP A 60 18.09 -12.04 -12.69
C ASP A 60 18.20 -12.54 -14.14
N THR A 61 19.16 -12.01 -14.87
CA THR A 61 19.39 -12.39 -16.27
C THR A 61 20.01 -13.77 -16.46
N THR A 62 20.32 -14.49 -15.38
CA THR A 62 20.83 -15.88 -15.45
C THR A 62 19.70 -16.90 -15.48
N ILE A 63 18.47 -16.50 -15.13
CA ILE A 63 17.31 -17.36 -15.13
C ILE A 63 16.62 -17.31 -16.49
N HIS A 64 16.52 -18.48 -17.13
CA HIS A 64 15.73 -18.68 -18.33
C HIS A 64 14.45 -19.45 -17.96
N TRP A 65 13.46 -18.72 -17.48
CA TRP A 65 12.15 -19.30 -17.15
C TRP A 65 11.25 -19.29 -18.40
N SER A 66 10.73 -20.46 -18.74
CA SER A 66 9.85 -20.68 -19.88
C SER A 66 8.39 -20.82 -19.50
N ALA A 67 8.13 -21.17 -18.24
CA ALA A 67 6.78 -21.38 -17.72
C ALA A 67 6.63 -20.83 -16.29
N TYR A 68 5.38 -20.61 -15.89
CA TYR A 68 5.02 -20.19 -14.52
C TYR A 68 5.45 -21.23 -13.45
N SER A 69 5.43 -22.51 -13.80
CA SER A 69 5.90 -23.60 -12.95
C SER A 69 7.37 -23.45 -12.53
N ASP A 70 8.20 -22.96 -13.45
CA ASP A 70 9.64 -22.81 -13.21
C ASP A 70 9.93 -21.85 -12.05
N LEU A 71 9.09 -20.80 -11.90
CA LEU A 71 9.20 -19.82 -10.82
C LEU A 71 8.83 -20.40 -9.45
N GLN A 72 7.90 -21.36 -9.41
CA GLN A 72 7.50 -22.05 -8.17
C GLN A 72 8.51 -23.11 -7.75
N GLU A 73 9.12 -23.80 -8.72
CA GLU A 73 10.13 -24.82 -8.46
C GLU A 73 11.49 -24.22 -8.07
N ASN A 74 11.81 -23.03 -8.61
CA ASN A 74 13.07 -22.32 -8.37
C ASN A 74 12.82 -20.88 -7.89
N PRO A 75 12.24 -20.69 -6.71
CA PRO A 75 11.88 -19.35 -6.23
C PRO A 75 13.12 -18.51 -5.92
N ILE A 76 13.05 -17.22 -6.24
CA ILE A 76 14.04 -16.24 -5.81
C ILE A 76 13.62 -15.72 -4.43
N LEU A 77 14.42 -16.08 -3.41
CA LEU A 77 14.16 -15.77 -2.00
C LEU A 77 15.13 -14.71 -1.42
N GLU A 78 16.11 -14.29 -2.19
CA GLU A 78 17.09 -13.28 -1.81
C GLU A 78 17.59 -12.47 -3.01
N VAL A 79 18.13 -11.29 -2.78
CA VAL A 79 18.74 -10.47 -3.83
C VAL A 79 20.17 -10.95 -4.09
N ASN A 80 20.42 -11.54 -5.23
CA ASN A 80 21.74 -12.03 -5.63
C ASN A 80 22.60 -10.92 -6.30
N LYS A 81 23.84 -11.29 -6.67
CA LYS A 81 24.79 -10.35 -7.31
C LYS A 81 24.29 -9.85 -8.66
N THR A 82 23.74 -10.74 -9.48
CA THR A 82 23.23 -10.39 -10.83
C THR A 82 22.14 -9.34 -10.75
N MET A 83 21.19 -9.51 -9.83
CA MET A 83 20.11 -8.55 -9.60
C MET A 83 20.64 -7.17 -9.20
N ARG A 84 21.65 -7.13 -8.32
CA ARG A 84 22.30 -5.86 -7.94
C ARG A 84 23.01 -5.20 -9.13
N ASP A 85 23.74 -5.97 -9.92
CA ASP A 85 24.47 -5.45 -11.10
C ASP A 85 23.50 -4.92 -12.17
N VAL A 86 22.39 -5.65 -12.41
CA VAL A 86 21.33 -5.20 -13.33
C VAL A 86 20.67 -3.92 -12.84
N ASN A 87 20.26 -3.88 -11.56
CA ASN A 87 19.65 -2.69 -11.00
C ASN A 87 20.60 -1.48 -10.95
N ALA A 88 21.90 -1.69 -10.74
CA ALA A 88 22.88 -0.59 -10.78
C ALA A 88 22.94 0.08 -12.17
N ASN A 89 22.75 -0.70 -13.24
CA ASN A 89 22.72 -0.19 -14.61
C ASN A 89 21.33 0.29 -15.07
N TYR A 90 20.29 -0.32 -14.53
CA TYR A 90 18.88 -0.07 -14.86
C TYR A 90 18.07 0.07 -13.55
N PRO A 91 18.20 1.21 -12.85
CA PRO A 91 17.46 1.42 -11.61
C PRO A 91 15.95 1.40 -11.88
N ILE A 92 15.20 0.70 -11.02
CA ILE A 92 13.75 0.52 -11.14
C ILE A 92 12.99 1.36 -10.11
N GLY A 93 11.73 1.70 -10.41
CA GLY A 93 10.85 2.43 -9.50
C GLY A 93 10.19 1.56 -8.44
N GLY A 94 9.92 0.30 -8.78
CA GLY A 94 9.30 -0.63 -7.84
C GLY A 94 9.58 -2.09 -8.14
N LEU A 95 9.40 -2.92 -7.12
CA LEU A 95 9.59 -4.35 -7.18
C LEU A 95 8.36 -5.05 -6.59
N ILE A 96 7.79 -5.98 -7.34
CA ILE A 96 6.58 -6.72 -6.96
C ILE A 96 7.00 -8.10 -6.45
N LEU A 97 6.57 -8.44 -5.22
CA LEU A 97 6.72 -9.79 -4.68
C LEU A 97 5.47 -10.62 -4.96
N TYR A 98 5.71 -11.84 -5.40
CA TYR A 98 4.69 -12.86 -5.59
C TYR A 98 4.80 -13.95 -4.52
N ALA A 99 3.79 -14.83 -4.44
CA ALA A 99 3.75 -15.89 -3.43
C ALA A 99 5.00 -16.77 -3.41
N TRP A 100 5.62 -17.02 -4.55
CA TRP A 100 6.84 -17.82 -4.65
C TRP A 100 8.11 -17.09 -4.17
N ASN A 101 8.07 -15.76 -4.03
CA ASN A 101 9.18 -14.99 -3.44
C ASN A 101 9.11 -14.90 -1.91
N ILE A 102 8.06 -15.45 -1.30
CA ILE A 102 7.75 -15.30 0.12
C ILE A 102 7.61 -16.71 0.74
N ASP A 103 8.64 -17.15 1.45
CA ASP A 103 8.61 -18.44 2.12
C ASP A 103 8.01 -18.35 3.52
N ASP A 104 8.62 -17.55 4.40
CA ASP A 104 8.15 -17.30 5.77
C ASP A 104 8.54 -15.91 6.26
N GLU A 105 8.10 -15.55 7.48
CA GLU A 105 8.39 -14.25 8.09
C GLU A 105 9.89 -13.99 8.25
N ALA A 106 10.67 -15.01 8.59
CA ALA A 106 12.11 -14.86 8.80
C ALA A 106 12.88 -14.65 7.48
N GLN A 107 12.45 -15.31 6.40
CA GLN A 107 12.98 -15.07 5.06
C GLN A 107 12.58 -13.67 4.56
N LEU A 108 11.33 -13.27 4.70
CA LEU A 108 10.84 -11.97 4.27
C LEU A 108 11.56 -10.83 5.01
N ALA A 109 11.78 -10.98 6.31
CA ALA A 109 12.54 -10.03 7.13
C ALA A 109 14.00 -9.85 6.69
N LYS A 110 14.59 -10.85 6.02
CA LYS A 110 15.93 -10.77 5.42
C LYS A 110 15.90 -10.22 4.01
N LEU A 111 14.87 -10.53 3.23
CA LEU A 111 14.74 -10.12 1.84
C LEU A 111 14.48 -8.61 1.71
N ILE A 112 13.56 -8.05 2.51
CA ILE A 112 13.16 -6.64 2.40
C ILE A 112 14.33 -5.66 2.54
N PRO A 113 15.23 -5.78 3.54
CA PRO A 113 16.42 -4.93 3.61
C PRO A 113 17.35 -5.04 2.39
N GLN A 114 17.44 -6.23 1.78
CA GLN A 114 18.25 -6.42 0.57
C GLN A 114 17.64 -5.69 -0.64
N ILE A 115 16.31 -5.69 -0.75
CA ILE A 115 15.59 -4.93 -1.78
C ILE A 115 15.77 -3.43 -1.56
N ARG A 116 15.62 -2.96 -0.32
CA ARG A 116 15.82 -1.55 0.05
C ARG A 116 17.24 -1.04 -0.22
N ALA A 117 18.22 -1.93 -0.22
CA ALA A 117 19.61 -1.62 -0.54
C ALA A 117 19.91 -1.56 -2.06
N LEU A 118 18.93 -1.87 -2.91
CA LEU A 118 19.04 -1.69 -4.36
C LEU A 118 19.14 -0.20 -4.72
N ASN A 119 19.83 0.11 -5.82
CA ASN A 119 19.96 1.48 -6.30
C ASN A 119 18.56 2.05 -6.62
N GLY A 120 18.29 3.26 -6.13
CA GLY A 120 17.01 3.94 -6.28
C GLY A 120 16.00 3.64 -5.16
N ASN A 121 16.30 2.74 -4.22
CA ASN A 121 15.40 2.35 -3.14
C ASN A 121 13.97 2.08 -3.66
N PRO A 122 13.78 1.03 -4.48
CA PRO A 122 12.52 0.79 -5.17
C PRO A 122 11.37 0.58 -4.19
N LEU A 123 10.19 1.04 -4.58
CA LEU A 123 8.95 0.77 -3.84
C LEU A 123 8.66 -0.73 -3.84
N LEU A 124 8.28 -1.27 -2.70
CA LEU A 124 7.95 -2.68 -2.55
C LEU A 124 6.45 -2.89 -2.67
N CYS A 125 6.05 -3.71 -3.62
CA CYS A 125 4.67 -3.90 -4.01
C CYS A 125 4.23 -5.35 -3.83
N ILE A 126 2.93 -5.54 -3.60
CA ILE A 126 2.31 -6.86 -3.43
C ILE A 126 0.87 -6.83 -3.99
N ASP A 127 0.31 -8.02 -4.29
CA ASP A 127 -1.12 -8.23 -4.49
C ASP A 127 -1.68 -8.90 -3.23
N GLU A 128 -2.23 -8.16 -2.32
CA GLU A 128 -2.85 -8.68 -1.10
C GLU A 128 -4.32 -8.25 -1.04
N GLU A 129 -5.11 -8.71 -2.04
CA GLU A 129 -6.51 -8.28 -2.23
C GLU A 129 -7.44 -8.71 -1.08
N GLY A 130 -7.02 -9.73 -0.33
CA GLY A 130 -7.86 -10.48 0.58
C GLY A 130 -8.63 -11.60 -0.15
N GLY A 131 -8.80 -12.74 0.45
CA GLY A 131 -9.44 -13.92 -0.19
C GLY A 131 -8.52 -14.65 -1.17
N ARG A 132 -9.00 -14.90 -2.40
CA ARG A 132 -8.31 -15.75 -3.39
C ARG A 132 -6.92 -15.24 -3.75
N VAL A 133 -6.76 -13.94 -3.89
CA VAL A 133 -5.49 -13.30 -4.23
C VAL A 133 -4.94 -12.65 -2.97
N SER A 134 -4.04 -13.34 -2.33
CA SER A 134 -3.31 -12.89 -1.15
C SER A 134 -2.00 -13.66 -1.07
N ARG A 135 -0.89 -12.98 -0.88
CA ARG A 135 0.44 -13.60 -0.86
C ARG A 135 0.85 -13.99 0.55
N LEU A 136 0.50 -13.16 1.53
CA LEU A 136 0.76 -13.41 2.96
C LEU A 136 -0.37 -14.21 3.59
N ALA A 137 -1.63 -13.78 3.47
CA ALA A 137 -2.75 -14.43 4.16
C ALA A 137 -3.05 -15.85 3.63
N ASN A 138 -2.64 -16.18 2.40
CA ASN A 138 -2.76 -17.55 1.88
C ASN A 138 -1.53 -18.44 2.17
N ASN A 139 -0.46 -17.87 2.73
CA ASN A 139 0.70 -18.62 3.17
C ASN A 139 0.53 -19.04 4.66
N PRO A 140 0.43 -20.33 4.97
CA PRO A 140 0.15 -20.80 6.34
C PRO A 140 1.27 -20.51 7.34
N LYS A 141 2.44 -20.04 6.87
CA LYS A 141 3.56 -19.67 7.74
C LYS A 141 3.44 -18.23 8.27
N PHE A 142 2.42 -17.47 7.82
CA PHE A 142 2.14 -16.13 8.31
C PHE A 142 0.89 -16.13 9.20
N ASN A 143 1.01 -15.52 10.38
CA ASN A 143 -0.11 -15.39 11.32
C ASN A 143 -0.86 -14.07 11.08
N VAL A 144 -1.47 -13.93 9.90
CA VAL A 144 -2.30 -12.77 9.53
C VAL A 144 -3.73 -13.18 9.23
N LYS A 145 -4.66 -12.24 9.36
CA LYS A 145 -6.07 -12.53 9.12
C LYS A 145 -6.33 -12.81 7.65
N LYS A 146 -6.95 -13.97 7.39
CA LYS A 146 -7.44 -14.37 6.07
C LYS A 146 -8.91 -14.04 5.93
N TYR A 147 -9.29 -13.52 4.78
CA TYR A 147 -10.69 -13.28 4.39
C TYR A 147 -11.14 -14.34 3.39
N GLU A 148 -12.42 -14.64 3.38
CA GLU A 148 -13.01 -15.63 2.45
C GLU A 148 -12.97 -15.11 1.01
N SER A 149 -13.58 -13.95 0.78
CA SER A 149 -13.59 -13.25 -0.50
C SER A 149 -14.08 -11.82 -0.35
N MET A 150 -13.81 -10.98 -1.35
CA MET A 150 -14.36 -9.63 -1.39
C MET A 150 -15.88 -9.65 -1.67
N SER A 151 -16.35 -10.61 -2.45
CA SER A 151 -17.79 -10.79 -2.65
C SER A 151 -18.55 -11.15 -1.38
N ALA A 152 -17.93 -11.93 -0.47
CA ALA A 152 -18.52 -12.21 0.85
C ALA A 152 -18.63 -10.94 1.71
N ILE A 153 -17.63 -10.05 1.64
CA ILE A 153 -17.68 -8.73 2.29
C ILE A 153 -18.76 -7.86 1.65
N GLY A 154 -18.82 -7.81 0.32
CA GLY A 154 -19.84 -7.06 -0.42
C GLY A 154 -21.28 -7.51 -0.11
N ALA A 155 -21.48 -8.82 0.02
CA ALA A 155 -22.78 -9.41 0.37
C ALA A 155 -23.30 -8.98 1.76
N THR A 156 -22.46 -8.45 2.64
CA THR A 156 -22.89 -7.88 3.93
C THR A 156 -23.72 -6.60 3.76
N GLY A 157 -23.54 -5.88 2.65
CA GLY A 157 -24.16 -4.58 2.43
C GLY A 157 -23.64 -3.45 3.32
N ASP A 158 -22.68 -3.72 4.20
CA ASP A 158 -22.10 -2.74 5.12
C ASP A 158 -20.66 -2.35 4.72
N PRO A 159 -20.44 -1.12 4.21
CA PRO A 159 -19.11 -0.65 3.81
C PRO A 159 -18.07 -0.63 4.94
N ASN A 160 -18.48 -0.60 6.22
CA ASN A 160 -17.54 -0.69 7.33
C ASN A 160 -16.79 -2.02 7.34
N ASN A 161 -17.39 -3.11 6.87
CA ASN A 161 -16.68 -4.39 6.75
C ASN A 161 -15.55 -4.33 5.71
N ALA A 162 -15.71 -3.54 4.65
CA ALA A 162 -14.65 -3.28 3.69
C ALA A 162 -13.54 -2.40 4.28
N TYR A 163 -13.89 -1.36 5.04
CA TYR A 163 -12.94 -0.54 5.78
C TYR A 163 -12.08 -1.39 6.74
N GLU A 164 -12.71 -2.22 7.57
CA GLU A 164 -12.02 -3.10 8.50
C GLU A 164 -11.11 -4.12 7.80
N CYS A 165 -11.52 -4.58 6.62
CA CYS A 165 -10.69 -5.45 5.79
C CYS A 165 -9.43 -4.71 5.31
N GLY A 166 -9.59 -3.55 4.69
CA GLY A 166 -8.48 -2.72 4.23
C GLY A 166 -7.53 -2.33 5.36
N ASN A 167 -8.08 -1.88 6.52
CA ASN A 167 -7.28 -1.51 7.67
C ASN A 167 -6.47 -2.68 8.26
N THR A 168 -7.06 -3.87 8.29
CA THR A 168 -6.36 -5.08 8.73
C THR A 168 -5.20 -5.42 7.79
N ILE A 169 -5.45 -5.40 6.48
CA ILE A 169 -4.46 -5.71 5.45
C ILE A 169 -3.36 -4.66 5.46
N GLY A 170 -3.70 -3.38 5.40
CA GLY A 170 -2.72 -2.29 5.44
C GLY A 170 -1.84 -2.31 6.69
N THR A 171 -2.43 -2.66 7.85
CA THR A 171 -1.68 -2.76 9.11
C THR A 171 -0.58 -3.81 9.02
N TYR A 172 -0.87 -5.05 8.57
CA TYR A 172 0.18 -6.06 8.49
C TYR A 172 1.13 -5.83 7.30
N LEU A 173 0.66 -5.29 6.17
CA LEU A 173 1.56 -4.94 5.06
C LEU A 173 2.58 -3.88 5.48
N LYS A 174 2.15 -2.85 6.19
CA LYS A 174 3.03 -1.84 6.78
C LYS A 174 4.02 -2.44 7.78
N HIS A 175 3.56 -3.38 8.62
CA HIS A 175 4.41 -4.11 9.58
C HIS A 175 5.54 -4.86 8.86
N TYR A 176 5.23 -5.53 7.75
CA TYR A 176 6.23 -6.24 6.94
C TYR A 176 7.06 -5.31 6.04
N GLY A 177 6.68 -4.05 5.87
CA GLY A 177 7.45 -3.05 5.13
C GLY A 177 7.12 -2.95 3.65
N PHE A 178 5.90 -3.29 3.24
CA PHE A 178 5.38 -3.00 1.91
C PHE A 178 4.94 -1.54 1.79
N ASP A 179 5.10 -0.96 0.59
CA ASP A 179 4.73 0.42 0.30
C ASP A 179 3.42 0.52 -0.50
N ILE A 180 3.15 -0.47 -1.34
CA ILE A 180 2.01 -0.47 -2.26
C ILE A 180 1.33 -1.83 -2.23
N ASP A 181 0.01 -1.83 -2.09
CA ASP A 181 -0.85 -2.96 -2.36
C ASP A 181 -1.65 -2.72 -3.64
N PHE A 182 -1.64 -3.68 -4.56
CA PHE A 182 -2.45 -3.64 -5.77
C PHE A 182 -3.87 -4.16 -5.49
N ALA A 183 -4.53 -3.50 -4.54
CA ALA A 183 -5.86 -3.80 -4.04
C ALA A 183 -6.62 -2.50 -3.71
N PRO A 184 -7.95 -2.58 -3.60
CA PRO A 184 -8.81 -3.70 -3.93
C PRO A 184 -9.11 -3.80 -5.42
N VAL A 185 -9.68 -4.94 -5.86
CA VAL A 185 -10.31 -5.04 -7.18
C VAL A 185 -11.54 -4.13 -7.23
N ALA A 186 -11.51 -3.15 -8.12
CA ALA A 186 -12.59 -2.18 -8.31
C ALA A 186 -13.58 -2.59 -9.42
N ASP A 187 -13.40 -3.79 -9.99
CA ASP A 187 -14.31 -4.33 -11.01
C ASP A 187 -15.70 -4.54 -10.43
N VAL A 188 -16.71 -4.30 -11.27
CA VAL A 188 -18.08 -4.73 -11.04
C VAL A 188 -18.27 -6.03 -11.81
N ASN A 189 -18.59 -7.14 -11.13
CA ASN A 189 -18.65 -8.47 -11.74
C ASN A 189 -19.94 -8.66 -12.58
N THR A 190 -20.10 -7.90 -13.64
CA THR A 190 -21.29 -7.90 -14.50
C THR A 190 -21.43 -9.15 -15.37
N ASN A 191 -20.36 -9.93 -15.53
CA ASN A 191 -20.39 -11.18 -16.26
C ASN A 191 -20.19 -12.36 -15.29
N PRO A 192 -21.24 -13.15 -15.00
CA PRO A 192 -21.15 -14.30 -14.07
C PRO A 192 -20.20 -15.40 -14.55
N ASP A 193 -19.91 -15.47 -15.87
CA ASP A 193 -18.97 -16.45 -16.44
C ASP A 193 -17.50 -16.00 -16.30
N ASN A 194 -17.24 -14.81 -15.77
CA ASN A 194 -15.89 -14.34 -15.54
C ASN A 194 -15.29 -14.97 -14.26
N ILE A 195 -14.71 -16.15 -14.43
CA ILE A 195 -14.06 -16.89 -13.33
C ILE A 195 -12.78 -16.22 -12.79
N ILE A 196 -12.22 -15.27 -13.53
CA ILE A 196 -10.97 -14.58 -13.13
C ILE A 196 -11.27 -13.52 -12.08
N ILE A 197 -12.22 -12.64 -12.33
CA ILE A 197 -12.68 -11.64 -11.35
C ILE A 197 -13.55 -12.33 -10.31
N GLY A 198 -14.73 -12.83 -10.67
CA GLY A 198 -15.60 -13.61 -9.79
C GLY A 198 -15.64 -13.07 -8.35
N PRO A 199 -15.23 -13.89 -7.36
CA PRO A 199 -15.29 -13.51 -5.94
C PRO A 199 -14.29 -12.43 -5.50
N ARG A 200 -13.40 -11.97 -6.37
CA ARG A 200 -12.47 -10.86 -6.09
C ARG A 200 -13.19 -9.51 -6.12
N ALA A 201 -14.25 -9.35 -6.91
CA ALA A 201 -15.08 -8.15 -6.88
C ALA A 201 -16.02 -8.15 -5.67
N PHE A 202 -16.32 -6.97 -5.14
CA PHE A 202 -17.27 -6.83 -4.04
C PHE A 202 -18.72 -7.15 -4.45
N SER A 203 -19.13 -6.84 -5.69
CA SER A 203 -20.48 -7.05 -6.16
C SER A 203 -20.56 -7.03 -7.70
N ASP A 204 -21.69 -7.49 -8.23
CA ASP A 204 -22.15 -7.30 -9.61
C ASP A 204 -23.00 -6.01 -9.77
N ASP A 205 -23.34 -5.35 -8.67
CA ASP A 205 -24.04 -4.07 -8.64
C ASP A 205 -23.03 -2.93 -8.33
N PRO A 206 -22.87 -1.94 -9.23
CA PRO A 206 -21.98 -0.81 -9.00
C PRO A 206 -22.38 0.06 -7.80
N GLN A 207 -23.67 0.09 -7.42
CA GLN A 207 -24.13 0.84 -6.24
C GLN A 207 -23.67 0.19 -4.93
N VAL A 208 -23.39 -1.10 -4.94
CA VAL A 208 -22.81 -1.85 -3.83
C VAL A 208 -21.28 -1.83 -3.91
N ALA A 209 -20.71 -2.10 -5.08
CA ALA A 209 -19.26 -2.20 -5.26
C ALA A 209 -18.53 -0.89 -4.94
N ALA A 210 -19.02 0.26 -5.41
CA ALA A 210 -18.32 1.54 -5.28
C ALA A 210 -18.11 1.97 -3.80
N PRO A 211 -19.11 1.96 -2.90
CA PRO A 211 -18.87 2.27 -1.51
C PRO A 211 -17.96 1.25 -0.80
N MET A 212 -17.99 -0.03 -1.17
CA MET A 212 -17.07 -1.03 -0.62
C MET A 212 -15.62 -0.73 -1.01
N VAL A 213 -15.35 -0.47 -2.29
CA VAL A 213 -14.01 -0.09 -2.78
C VAL A 213 -13.51 1.17 -2.07
N THR A 214 -14.37 2.20 -1.97
CA THR A 214 -14.01 3.46 -1.31
C THR A 214 -13.62 3.25 0.15
N ASN A 215 -14.42 2.49 0.89
CA ASN A 215 -14.15 2.25 2.30
C ASN A 215 -12.92 1.33 2.51
N TYR A 216 -12.73 0.33 1.67
CA TYR A 216 -11.51 -0.48 1.70
C TYR A 216 -10.25 0.39 1.54
N LEU A 217 -10.23 1.28 0.53
CA LEU A 217 -9.12 2.21 0.29
C LEU A 217 -8.89 3.20 1.45
N GLN A 218 -9.94 3.60 2.14
CA GLN A 218 -9.81 4.45 3.34
C GLN A 218 -9.24 3.68 4.54
N GLY A 219 -9.47 2.37 4.58
CA GLY A 219 -8.91 1.50 5.61
C GLY A 219 -7.44 1.16 5.36
N LEU A 220 -7.07 0.92 4.09
CA LEU A 220 -5.73 0.55 3.65
C LEU A 220 -4.73 1.69 3.90
#